data_6b22c36b423175a2cd27fb31397d6496
#
_entry.id   6b22c36b423175a2cd27fb31397d6496
#
_cell.length_a   1.000
_cell.length_b   1.000
_cell.length_c   1.000
_cell.angle_alpha   90.00
_cell.angle_beta   90.00
_cell.angle_gamma   90.00
#
_symmetry.space_group_name_H-M   'P 1'
#
loop_
_entity.id
_entity.type
_entity.pdbx_description
1 polymer ?
#
loop_
_entity_poly.entity_id
_entity_poly.type
_entity_poly.pdbx_seq_one_letter_code
_entity_poly.pdbx_strand_id
1 'polypeptide(L)'
;MTTYYRLEQQIIDWHNARNLIEGSTDHQQFDKLLEEVEELRVNIEHSQDFSDDVGDILVVLINLCERHNLTLTDCMNVAYNDIKYRTGKMVDGIFVKDLIDESGVIQDAV
;
A
#
# COMPACT_ATOMS: atom_id res chain seq x y z
N MET A 1 -24.09 -2.88 -4.09
CA MET A 1 -22.86 -2.47 -3.39
C MET A 1 -21.64 -2.81 -4.23
N THR A 2 -20.73 -1.87 -4.40
CA THR A 2 -19.50 -2.08 -5.16
C THR A 2 -18.48 -2.82 -4.29
N THR A 3 -18.02 -3.97 -4.78
CA THR A 3 -16.99 -4.74 -4.08
C THR A 3 -15.61 -4.10 -4.31
N TYR A 4 -14.65 -4.43 -3.45
CA TYR A 4 -13.28 -4.00 -3.61
C TYR A 4 -12.72 -4.36 -5.00
N TYR A 5 -12.91 -5.61 -5.44
CA TYR A 5 -12.43 -6.06 -6.74
C TYR A 5 -13.00 -5.22 -7.89
N ARG A 6 -14.29 -4.91 -7.82
CA ARG A 6 -14.96 -4.11 -8.85
C ARG A 6 -14.41 -2.68 -8.88
N LEU A 7 -14.19 -2.07 -7.72
CA LEU A 7 -13.57 -0.75 -7.64
C LEU A 7 -12.17 -0.74 -8.23
N GLU A 8 -11.37 -1.76 -7.93
CA GLU A 8 -10.03 -1.88 -8.48
C GLU A 8 -10.07 -1.92 -10.01
N GLN A 9 -10.97 -2.72 -10.59
CA GLN A 9 -11.13 -2.77 -12.05
C GLN A 9 -11.59 -1.43 -12.64
N GLN A 10 -12.49 -0.74 -11.97
CA GLN A 10 -12.94 0.58 -12.40
C GLN A 10 -11.80 1.60 -12.38
N ILE A 11 -10.93 1.54 -11.39
CA ILE A 11 -9.75 2.40 -11.30
C ILE A 11 -8.74 2.07 -12.40
N ILE A 12 -8.52 0.79 -12.68
CA ILE A 12 -7.65 0.35 -13.78
C ILE A 12 -8.18 0.89 -15.11
N ASP A 13 -9.47 0.76 -15.36
CA ASP A 13 -10.11 1.28 -16.58
C ASP A 13 -9.96 2.81 -16.67
N TRP A 14 -10.09 3.50 -15.54
CA TRP A 14 -9.90 4.95 -15.46
C TRP A 14 -8.48 5.34 -15.86
N HIS A 15 -7.47 4.60 -15.37
CA HIS A 15 -6.07 4.83 -15.75
C HIS A 15 -5.84 4.60 -17.24
N ASN A 16 -6.33 3.49 -17.77
CA ASN A 16 -6.14 3.13 -19.18
C ASN A 16 -6.82 4.14 -20.11
N ALA A 17 -8.02 4.60 -19.76
CA ALA A 17 -8.75 5.58 -20.56
C ALA A 17 -7.99 6.92 -20.67
N ARG A 18 -7.08 7.20 -19.76
CA ARG A 18 -6.29 8.45 -19.71
C ARG A 18 -4.82 8.24 -20.05
N ASN A 19 -4.48 7.06 -20.53
CA ASN A 19 -3.11 6.69 -20.89
C ASN A 19 -2.12 6.86 -19.73
N LEU A 20 -2.56 6.56 -18.51
CA LEU A 20 -1.72 6.71 -17.31
C LEU A 20 -0.90 5.44 -17.02
N ILE A 21 -1.13 4.35 -17.74
CA ILE A 21 -0.32 3.13 -17.62
C ILE A 21 0.84 3.21 -18.63
N GLU A 22 0.57 3.14 -19.92
CA GLU A 22 1.62 3.15 -20.96
C GLU A 22 2.30 4.50 -21.09
N GLY A 23 1.56 5.59 -20.88
CA GLY A 23 2.06 6.96 -21.03
C GLY A 23 2.82 7.49 -19.81
N SER A 24 3.02 6.68 -18.77
CA SER A 24 3.75 7.07 -17.57
C SER A 24 4.83 6.03 -17.25
N THR A 25 5.68 6.34 -16.28
CA THR A 25 6.74 5.45 -15.81
C THR A 25 6.55 5.13 -14.34
N ASP A 26 7.21 4.07 -13.86
CA ASP A 26 7.20 3.71 -12.44
C ASP A 26 7.69 4.87 -11.56
N HIS A 27 8.76 5.54 -11.97
CA HIS A 27 9.30 6.68 -11.23
C HIS A 27 8.33 7.84 -11.15
N GLN A 28 7.63 8.16 -12.25
CA GLN A 28 6.64 9.22 -12.26
C GLN A 28 5.46 8.89 -11.34
N GLN A 29 5.03 7.64 -11.32
CA GLN A 29 3.97 7.20 -10.42
C GLN A 29 4.45 7.16 -8.97
N PHE A 30 5.70 6.80 -8.72
CA PHE A 30 6.29 6.88 -7.39
C PHE A 30 6.34 8.32 -6.87
N ASP A 31 6.72 9.27 -7.72
CA ASP A 31 6.71 10.69 -7.37
C ASP A 31 5.29 11.16 -7.01
N LYS A 32 4.30 10.69 -7.76
CA LYS A 32 2.90 10.98 -7.45
C LYS A 32 2.49 10.38 -6.10
N LEU A 33 2.93 9.16 -5.81
CA LEU A 33 2.69 8.54 -4.52
C LEU A 33 3.22 9.39 -3.37
N LEU A 34 4.42 9.93 -3.51
CA LEU A 34 5.01 10.80 -2.49
C LEU A 34 4.18 12.07 -2.26
N GLU A 35 3.62 12.65 -3.32
CA GLU A 35 2.70 13.79 -3.17
C GLU A 35 1.46 13.42 -2.35
N GLU A 36 0.86 12.26 -2.66
CA GLU A 36 -0.34 11.81 -1.94
C GLU A 36 -0.05 11.47 -0.48
N VAL A 37 1.09 10.88 -0.21
CA VAL A 37 1.54 10.59 1.17
C VAL A 37 1.73 11.90 1.94
N GLU A 38 2.28 12.93 1.32
CA GLU A 38 2.47 14.24 1.94
C GLU A 38 1.12 14.91 2.26
N GLU A 39 0.15 14.82 1.36
CA GLU A 39 -1.21 15.32 1.61
C GLU A 39 -1.85 14.60 2.79
N LEU A 40 -1.68 13.29 2.87
CA LEU A 40 -2.14 12.48 4.01
C LEU A 40 -1.51 12.99 5.31
N ARG A 41 -0.20 13.21 5.32
CA ARG A 41 0.51 13.71 6.49
C ARG A 41 -0.05 15.05 6.97
N VAL A 42 -0.25 15.98 6.05
CA VAL A 42 -0.78 17.32 6.38
C VAL A 42 -2.17 17.22 6.99
N ASN A 43 -3.05 16.40 6.41
CA ASN A 43 -4.42 16.26 6.91
C ASN A 43 -4.47 15.55 8.27
N ILE A 44 -3.60 14.58 8.52
CA ILE A 44 -3.45 13.96 9.85
C ILE A 44 -3.01 14.99 10.87
N GLU A 45 -1.98 15.79 10.56
CA GLU A 45 -1.45 16.80 11.47
C GLU A 45 -2.47 17.89 11.81
N HIS A 46 -3.35 18.22 10.88
CA HIS A 46 -4.37 19.23 11.07
C HIS A 46 -5.73 18.66 11.51
N SER A 47 -5.79 17.38 11.86
CA SER A 47 -7.01 16.70 12.29
C SER A 47 -8.16 16.84 11.28
N GLN A 48 -7.84 16.83 9.99
CA GLN A 48 -8.80 16.87 8.89
C GLN A 48 -9.17 15.45 8.46
N ASP A 49 -10.31 15.32 7.76
CA ASP A 49 -10.68 14.06 7.13
C ASP A 49 -9.63 13.71 6.07
N PHE A 50 -9.12 12.48 6.12
CA PHE A 50 -8.10 12.00 5.18
C PHE A 50 -8.57 10.80 4.34
N SER A 51 -9.88 10.56 4.25
CA SER A 51 -10.44 9.45 3.48
C SER A 51 -10.01 9.50 2.01
N ASP A 52 -10.08 10.68 1.41
CA ASP A 52 -9.69 10.89 0.02
C ASP A 52 -8.20 10.65 -0.18
N ASP A 53 -7.37 11.05 0.78
CA ASP A 53 -5.91 10.85 0.70
C ASP A 53 -5.54 9.37 0.69
N VAL A 54 -6.19 8.57 1.54
CA VAL A 54 -6.00 7.12 1.54
C VAL A 54 -6.42 6.53 0.20
N GLY A 55 -7.58 6.93 -0.30
CA GLY A 55 -8.06 6.49 -1.61
C GLY A 55 -7.11 6.86 -2.74
N ASP A 56 -6.59 8.08 -2.74
CA ASP A 56 -5.65 8.56 -3.76
C ASP A 56 -4.34 7.77 -3.75
N ILE A 57 -3.85 7.40 -2.56
CA ILE A 57 -2.68 6.52 -2.43
C ILE A 57 -2.97 5.16 -3.09
N LEU A 58 -4.13 4.57 -2.81
CA LEU A 58 -4.51 3.30 -3.42
C LEU A 58 -4.65 3.40 -4.94
N VAL A 59 -5.17 4.51 -5.46
CA VAL A 59 -5.28 4.76 -6.91
C VAL A 59 -3.89 4.71 -7.57
N VAL A 60 -2.88 5.33 -6.96
CA VAL A 60 -1.51 5.29 -7.49
C VAL A 60 -0.91 3.88 -7.37
N LEU A 61 -1.13 3.19 -6.25
CA LEU A 61 -0.64 1.83 -6.04
C LEU A 61 -1.25 0.86 -7.06
N ILE A 62 -2.53 1.02 -7.38
CA ILE A 62 -3.19 0.22 -8.41
C ILE A 62 -2.54 0.46 -9.77
N ASN A 63 -2.17 1.71 -10.09
CA ASN A 63 -1.43 2.03 -11.31
C ASN A 63 -0.11 1.24 -11.37
N LEU A 64 0.70 1.31 -10.31
CA LEU A 64 1.97 0.61 -10.24
C LEU A 64 1.82 -0.89 -10.41
N CYS A 65 0.80 -1.48 -9.78
CA CYS A 65 0.51 -2.90 -9.91
C CYS A 65 0.17 -3.28 -11.35
N GLU A 66 -0.72 -2.54 -11.99
CA GLU A 66 -1.17 -2.81 -13.36
C GLU A 66 -0.01 -2.76 -14.35
N ARG A 67 0.96 -1.86 -14.14
CA ARG A 67 2.15 -1.77 -14.99
C ARG A 67 2.98 -3.05 -15.00
N HIS A 68 2.86 -3.87 -13.96
CA HIS A 68 3.64 -5.10 -13.79
C HIS A 68 2.78 -6.36 -13.77
N ASN A 69 1.56 -6.30 -14.32
CA ASN A 69 0.61 -7.42 -14.36
C ASN A 69 0.29 -7.99 -12.97
N LEU A 70 0.27 -7.11 -11.97
CA LEU A 70 -0.12 -7.44 -10.59
C LEU A 70 -1.46 -6.76 -10.29
N THR A 71 -2.17 -7.28 -9.30
CA THR A 71 -3.28 -6.56 -8.68
C THR A 71 -2.87 -6.15 -7.25
N LEU A 72 -3.53 -5.15 -6.72
CA LEU A 72 -3.32 -4.78 -5.31
C LEU A 72 -3.71 -5.95 -4.39
N THR A 73 -4.73 -6.71 -4.76
CA THR A 73 -5.12 -7.94 -4.03
C THR A 73 -3.98 -8.94 -3.99
N ASP A 74 -3.28 -9.18 -5.10
CA ASP A 74 -2.12 -10.07 -5.14
C ASP A 74 -1.05 -9.61 -4.15
N CYS A 75 -0.76 -8.32 -4.14
CA CYS A 75 0.24 -7.73 -3.24
C CYS A 75 -0.17 -7.87 -1.77
N MET A 76 -1.46 -7.64 -1.47
CA MET A 76 -1.98 -7.82 -0.11
C MET A 76 -1.90 -9.27 0.33
N ASN A 77 -2.16 -10.24 -0.57
CA ASN A 77 -2.01 -11.66 -0.25
C ASN A 77 -0.57 -12.02 0.09
N VAL A 78 0.39 -11.51 -0.67
CA VAL A 78 1.82 -11.71 -0.37
C VAL A 78 2.16 -11.15 1.01
N ALA A 79 1.74 -9.93 1.29
CA ALA A 79 2.00 -9.27 2.57
C ALA A 79 1.34 -10.01 3.73
N TYR A 80 0.08 -10.40 3.58
CA TYR A 80 -0.65 -11.11 4.63
C TYR A 80 -0.03 -12.47 4.93
N ASN A 81 0.36 -13.23 3.91
CA ASN A 81 1.04 -14.52 4.10
C ASN A 81 2.37 -14.36 4.83
N ASP A 82 3.03 -13.22 4.67
CA ASP A 82 4.28 -12.93 5.38
C ASP A 82 4.04 -12.58 6.86
N ILE A 83 2.94 -11.88 7.17
CA ILE A 83 2.72 -11.34 8.53
C ILE A 83 1.79 -12.18 9.41
N LYS A 84 0.97 -13.06 8.83
CA LYS A 84 -0.14 -13.70 9.56
C LYS A 84 0.28 -14.54 10.77
N TYR A 85 1.50 -15.05 10.78
CA TYR A 85 2.06 -15.81 11.92
C TYR A 85 3.17 -15.05 12.65
N ARG A 86 3.36 -13.78 12.30
CA ARG A 86 4.40 -12.95 12.91
C ARG A 86 4.02 -12.65 14.36
N THR A 87 4.98 -12.84 15.27
CA THR A 87 4.86 -12.45 16.66
C THR A 87 5.74 -11.24 16.95
N GLY A 88 5.44 -10.54 18.03
CA GLY A 88 6.17 -9.36 18.43
C GLY A 88 5.47 -8.65 19.57
N LYS A 89 5.87 -7.42 19.83
CA LYS A 89 5.32 -6.60 20.90
C LYS A 89 5.22 -5.14 20.48
N MET A 90 4.34 -4.41 21.15
CA MET A 90 4.23 -2.96 20.97
C MET A 90 5.32 -2.24 21.75
N VAL A 91 6.05 -1.35 21.11
CA VAL A 91 7.05 -0.48 21.74
C VAL A 91 6.79 0.94 21.25
N ASP A 92 6.42 1.82 22.17
CA ASP A 92 6.14 3.23 21.86
C ASP A 92 5.16 3.41 20.70
N GLY A 93 4.10 2.59 20.68
CA GLY A 93 3.04 2.68 19.67
C GLY A 93 3.36 2.00 18.34
N ILE A 94 4.50 1.33 18.24
CA ILE A 94 4.94 0.63 17.03
C ILE A 94 5.11 -0.85 17.32
N PHE A 95 4.61 -1.71 16.43
CA PHE A 95 4.80 -3.15 16.53
C PHE A 95 6.23 -3.50 16.13
N VAL A 96 6.96 -4.12 17.08
CA VAL A 96 8.32 -4.62 16.86
C VAL A 96 8.26 -6.14 16.77
N LYS A 97 8.58 -6.67 15.59
CA LYS A 97 8.52 -8.12 15.37
C LYS A 97 9.66 -8.84 16.08
N ASP A 98 9.37 -10.07 16.51
CA ASP A 98 10.41 -10.97 17.00
C ASP A 98 11.29 -11.42 15.84
N LEU A 99 12.59 -11.59 16.10
CA LEU A 99 13.52 -12.18 15.15
C LEU A 99 13.63 -13.68 15.44
N ILE A 100 13.67 -14.49 14.37
CA ILE A 100 13.84 -15.93 14.45
C ILE A 100 15.20 -16.24 13.83
N ASP A 101 16.10 -16.89 14.61
CA ASP A 101 17.40 -17.29 14.10
C ASP A 101 17.31 -18.61 13.30
N GLU A 102 18.44 -19.09 12.78
CA GLU A 102 18.52 -20.32 11.97
C GLU A 102 18.07 -21.57 12.72
N SER A 103 18.12 -21.56 14.06
CA SER A 103 17.68 -22.69 14.88
C SER A 103 16.18 -22.66 15.20
N GLY A 104 15.49 -21.59 14.78
CA GLY A 104 14.08 -21.36 15.08
C GLY A 104 13.83 -20.71 16.42
N VAL A 105 14.86 -20.22 17.09
CA VAL A 105 14.74 -19.52 18.37
C VAL A 105 14.31 -18.08 18.11
N ILE A 106 13.25 -17.65 18.82
CA ILE A 106 12.75 -16.28 18.72
C ILE A 106 13.71 -15.36 19.49
N GLN A 107 14.15 -14.29 18.81
CA GLN A 107 14.97 -13.26 19.41
C GLN A 107 14.23 -11.92 19.34
N ASP A 108 14.35 -11.11 20.42
CA ASP A 108 13.75 -9.77 20.40
C ASP A 108 14.48 -8.89 19.38
N ALA A 109 13.69 -8.16 18.58
CA ALA A 109 14.22 -7.12 17.72
C ALA A 109 14.58 -5.91 18.59
N VAL A 110 15.81 -5.50 18.54
CA VAL A 110 16.33 -4.40 19.35
C VAL A 110 16.45 -3.16 18.51
#